data_f56cb906ca379d0b0ea5e618ae10bd84
#
_entry.id   f56cb906ca379d0b0ea5e618ae10bd84
#
_cell.length_a   1.000
_cell.length_b   1.000
_cell.length_c   1.000
_cell.angle_alpha   90.00
_cell.angle_beta   90.00
_cell.angle_gamma   90.00
#
_symmetry.space_group_name_H-M   'P 1'
#
loop_
_entity.id
_entity.type
_entity.pdbx_description
1 polymer ?
#
loop_
_entity_poly.entity_id
_entity_poly.type
_entity_poly.pdbx_seq_one_letter_code
_entity_poly.pdbx_strand_id
1 'polypeptide(L)'
;MKEIPVGLSNEMTIATTPEMGISHLGPGASFYSTPAMVGHIEATALQSLLPFLDPGEQSVGVRINVAHTAPTPIGMKVTVRTTVQEVDGRRCVFAVEVHNEGGLKIGEGSHERRIIDVSRFMGVTKGK
;
A
#
# COMPACT_ATOMS: atom_id res chain seq x y z
N MET A 1 1.39 -18.66 -10.24
CA MET A 1 1.45 -17.21 -10.54
C MET A 1 2.02 -16.99 -11.92
N LYS A 2 1.55 -15.93 -12.57
CA LYS A 2 2.11 -15.50 -13.84
C LYS A 2 3.32 -14.60 -13.57
N GLU A 3 4.15 -14.41 -14.60
CA GLU A 3 5.31 -13.53 -14.48
C GLU A 3 4.88 -12.10 -14.24
N ILE A 4 5.42 -11.48 -13.19
CA ILE A 4 5.11 -10.10 -12.81
C ILE A 4 6.19 -9.19 -13.41
N PRO A 5 5.82 -8.25 -14.27
CA PRO A 5 6.84 -7.39 -14.91
C PRO A 5 7.36 -6.32 -13.95
N VAL A 6 8.67 -6.13 -13.96
CA VAL A 6 9.28 -4.96 -13.32
C VAL A 6 8.78 -3.72 -14.07
N GLY A 7 8.39 -2.70 -13.33
CA GLY A 7 7.77 -1.51 -13.89
C GLY A 7 6.25 -1.50 -13.86
N LEU A 8 5.63 -2.64 -13.48
CA LEU A 8 4.17 -2.67 -13.29
C LEU A 8 3.78 -1.60 -12.28
N SER A 9 2.86 -0.73 -12.68
CA SER A 9 2.48 0.43 -11.87
C SER A 9 0.97 0.46 -11.66
N ASN A 10 0.56 0.96 -10.51
CA ASN A 10 -0.84 1.19 -10.20
C ASN A 10 -0.99 2.48 -9.41
N GLU A 11 -2.15 3.11 -9.55
CA GLU A 11 -2.49 4.32 -8.80
C GLU A 11 -3.88 4.19 -8.22
N MET A 12 -4.06 4.72 -7.01
CA MET A 12 -5.37 4.88 -6.40
C MET A 12 -5.49 6.29 -5.88
N THR A 13 -6.62 6.94 -6.18
CA THR A 13 -6.94 8.25 -5.63
C THR A 13 -8.05 8.08 -4.60
N ILE A 14 -7.82 8.56 -3.40
CA ILE A 14 -8.71 8.39 -2.26
C ILE A 14 -9.14 9.77 -1.74
N ALA A 15 -10.44 9.96 -1.58
CA ALA A 15 -10.96 11.13 -0.86
C ALA A 15 -10.81 10.84 0.62
N THR A 16 -10.01 11.63 1.33
CA THR A 16 -9.78 11.38 2.75
C THR A 16 -10.99 11.75 3.58
N THR A 17 -11.29 10.93 4.57
CA THR A 17 -12.47 11.05 5.44
C THR A 17 -12.02 11.13 6.89
N PRO A 18 -12.89 11.60 7.82
CA PRO A 18 -12.49 11.78 9.22
C PRO A 18 -11.89 10.56 9.90
N GLU A 19 -12.34 9.35 9.58
CA GLU A 19 -11.80 8.13 10.17
C GLU A 19 -10.37 7.81 9.72
N MET A 20 -9.89 8.46 8.66
CA MET A 20 -8.51 8.33 8.19
C MET A 20 -7.58 9.35 8.86
N GLY A 21 -8.12 10.17 9.75
CA GLY A 21 -7.38 11.29 10.33
C GLY A 21 -6.89 11.03 11.73
N ILE A 22 -5.84 11.78 12.12
CA ILE A 22 -5.44 11.90 13.51
C ILE A 22 -6.27 13.02 14.15
N SER A 23 -6.54 12.91 15.46
CA SER A 23 -7.36 13.90 16.17
C SER A 23 -6.72 14.41 17.46
N HIS A 24 -5.55 13.90 17.82
CA HIS A 24 -4.90 14.25 19.09
C HIS A 24 -4.28 15.64 19.10
N LEU A 25 -4.26 16.34 17.95
CA LEU A 25 -3.69 17.70 17.84
C LEU A 25 -4.68 18.78 18.28
N GLY A 26 -5.94 18.42 18.55
CA GLY A 26 -6.97 19.34 19.00
C GLY A 26 -8.07 19.56 17.97
N PRO A 27 -9.13 20.31 18.36
CA PRO A 27 -10.26 20.59 17.48
C PRO A 27 -9.84 21.30 16.20
N GLY A 28 -10.37 20.86 15.06
CA GLY A 28 -10.08 21.47 13.76
C GLY A 28 -8.72 21.12 13.17
N ALA A 29 -7.93 20.30 13.86
CA ALA A 29 -6.59 19.92 13.41
C ALA A 29 -6.56 18.43 13.06
N SER A 30 -7.33 18.04 12.04
CA SER A 30 -7.38 16.66 11.57
C SER A 30 -6.61 16.53 10.27
N PHE A 31 -5.67 15.60 10.27
CA PHE A 31 -4.76 15.35 9.14
C PHE A 31 -4.73 13.86 8.81
N TYR A 32 -4.49 13.57 7.54
CA TYR A 32 -4.36 12.21 7.04
C TYR A 32 -3.30 11.45 7.82
N SER A 33 -3.67 10.31 8.40
CA SER A 33 -2.80 9.58 9.33
C SER A 33 -1.79 8.68 8.59
N THR A 34 -0.66 8.45 9.22
CA THR A 34 0.34 7.52 8.69
C THR A 34 -0.23 6.09 8.55
N PRO A 35 -0.94 5.54 9.55
CA PRO A 35 -1.56 4.23 9.36
C PRO A 35 -2.53 4.15 8.18
N ALA A 36 -3.33 5.20 7.94
CA ALA A 36 -4.23 5.23 6.80
C ALA A 36 -3.44 5.22 5.49
N MET A 37 -2.37 6.02 5.41
CA MET A 37 -1.49 6.06 4.23
C MET A 37 -0.89 4.68 3.97
N VAL A 38 -0.38 4.01 4.98
CA VAL A 38 0.19 2.66 4.85
C VAL A 38 -0.86 1.69 4.33
N GLY A 39 -2.08 1.73 4.88
CA GLY A 39 -3.17 0.87 4.40
C GLY A 39 -3.49 1.09 2.93
N HIS A 40 -3.50 2.34 2.47
CA HIS A 40 -3.76 2.66 1.07
C HIS A 40 -2.60 2.24 0.16
N ILE A 41 -1.36 2.31 0.64
CA ILE A 41 -0.19 1.80 -0.08
C ILE A 41 -0.32 0.30 -0.27
N GLU A 42 -0.66 -0.42 0.79
CA GLU A 42 -0.83 -1.87 0.72
C GLU A 42 -1.96 -2.25 -0.23
N ALA A 43 -3.08 -1.55 -0.19
CA ALA A 43 -4.21 -1.80 -1.07
C ALA A 43 -3.84 -1.58 -2.55
N THR A 44 -3.10 -0.52 -2.84
CA THR A 44 -2.68 -0.19 -4.21
C THR A 44 -1.77 -1.28 -4.77
N ALA A 45 -0.80 -1.72 -3.98
CA ALA A 45 0.14 -2.77 -4.37
C ALA A 45 -0.59 -4.12 -4.53
N LEU A 46 -1.47 -4.47 -3.61
CA LEU A 46 -2.26 -5.69 -3.66
C LEU A 46 -3.07 -5.75 -4.95
N GLN A 47 -3.77 -4.67 -5.29
CA GLN A 47 -4.61 -4.62 -6.49
C GLN A 47 -3.78 -4.84 -7.75
N SER A 48 -2.56 -4.30 -7.83
CA SER A 48 -1.71 -4.45 -9.00
C SER A 48 -1.28 -5.90 -9.25
N LEU A 49 -1.20 -6.72 -8.21
CA LEU A 49 -0.77 -8.11 -8.30
C LEU A 49 -1.90 -9.09 -8.65
N LEU A 50 -3.15 -8.72 -8.36
CA LEU A 50 -4.28 -9.65 -8.54
C LEU A 50 -4.35 -10.32 -9.92
N PRO A 51 -4.14 -9.60 -11.04
CA PRO A 51 -4.21 -10.24 -12.36
C PRO A 51 -3.15 -11.32 -12.62
N PHE A 52 -2.10 -11.35 -11.82
CA PHE A 52 -0.97 -12.27 -11.99
C PHE A 52 -1.05 -13.50 -11.08
N LEU A 53 -2.06 -13.56 -10.23
CA LEU A 53 -2.22 -14.65 -9.27
C LEU A 53 -3.11 -15.73 -9.83
N ASP A 54 -2.78 -16.99 -9.49
CA ASP A 54 -3.61 -18.15 -9.83
C ASP A 54 -4.66 -18.36 -8.75
N PRO A 55 -5.72 -19.17 -9.03
CA PRO A 55 -6.67 -19.51 -7.99
C PRO A 55 -5.98 -20.10 -6.76
N GLY A 56 -6.36 -19.65 -5.58
CA GLY A 56 -5.76 -20.08 -4.32
C GLY A 56 -4.54 -19.27 -3.89
N GLU A 57 -4.07 -18.36 -4.74
CA GLU A 57 -2.96 -17.48 -4.40
C GLU A 57 -3.45 -16.09 -3.96
N GLN A 58 -2.71 -15.48 -3.06
CA GLN A 58 -2.88 -14.10 -2.61
C GLN A 58 -1.53 -13.51 -2.27
N SER A 59 -1.48 -12.20 -2.04
CA SER A 59 -0.27 -11.57 -1.54
C SER A 59 -0.51 -11.00 -0.16
N VAL A 60 0.54 -11.02 0.66
CA VAL A 60 0.53 -10.40 1.99
C VAL A 60 1.67 -9.39 2.07
N GLY A 61 1.45 -8.29 2.81
CA GLY A 61 2.50 -7.32 3.07
C GLY A 61 3.47 -7.89 4.10
N VAL A 62 4.78 -7.76 3.83
CA VAL A 62 5.81 -8.28 4.74
C VAL A 62 6.79 -7.19 5.18
N ARG A 63 6.77 -6.04 4.51
CA ARG A 63 7.65 -4.94 4.87
C ARG A 63 7.09 -3.63 4.36
N ILE A 64 7.15 -2.61 5.20
CA ILE A 64 6.84 -1.25 4.82
C ILE A 64 7.98 -0.34 5.31
N ASN A 65 8.48 0.48 4.42
CA ASN A 65 9.56 1.41 4.75
C ASN A 65 9.27 2.72 4.02
N VAL A 66 8.40 3.53 4.62
CA VAL A 66 7.94 4.77 4.01
C VAL A 66 8.10 5.91 4.99
N ALA A 67 8.33 7.10 4.45
CA ALA A 67 8.33 8.34 5.19
C ALA A 67 7.05 9.09 4.84
N HIS A 68 6.37 9.64 5.85
CA HIS A 68 5.24 10.53 5.69
C HIS A 68 5.78 11.94 5.81
N THR A 69 6.06 12.56 4.67
CA THR A 69 6.95 13.72 4.59
C THR A 69 6.27 15.07 4.75
N ALA A 70 4.94 15.11 4.61
CA ALA A 70 4.19 16.35 4.78
C ALA A 70 2.75 16.04 5.20
N PRO A 71 2.13 16.92 6.00
CA PRO A 71 0.74 16.71 6.41
C PRO A 71 -0.23 17.03 5.29
N THR A 72 -1.38 16.37 5.30
CA THR A 72 -2.49 16.65 4.39
C THR A 72 -3.78 16.78 5.21
N PRO A 73 -4.45 17.93 5.18
CA PRO A 73 -5.72 18.09 5.89
C PRO A 73 -6.76 17.08 5.40
N ILE A 74 -7.55 16.55 6.33
CA ILE A 74 -8.67 15.67 5.98
C ILE A 74 -9.65 16.43 5.09
N GLY A 75 -10.17 15.73 4.08
CA GLY A 75 -11.03 16.31 3.04
C GLY A 75 -10.31 16.48 1.71
N MET A 76 -8.99 16.56 1.71
CA MET A 76 -8.21 16.57 0.48
C MET A 76 -8.09 15.15 -0.05
N LYS A 77 -8.00 15.03 -1.38
CA LYS A 77 -7.71 13.75 -2.00
C LYS A 77 -6.21 13.45 -1.96
N VAL A 78 -5.87 12.18 -1.88
CA VAL A 78 -4.49 11.70 -1.99
C VAL A 78 -4.41 10.68 -3.12
N THR A 79 -3.29 10.65 -3.83
CA THR A 79 -3.04 9.67 -4.88
C THR A 79 -1.81 8.86 -4.48
N VAL A 80 -2.01 7.55 -4.39
CA VAL A 80 -0.96 6.59 -4.07
C VAL A 80 -0.53 5.92 -5.37
N ARG A 81 0.77 5.87 -5.61
CA ARG A 81 1.36 5.17 -6.75
C ARG A 81 2.34 4.12 -6.27
N THR A 82 2.19 2.89 -6.76
CA THR A 82 3.15 1.81 -6.52
C THR A 82 3.69 1.32 -7.85
N THR A 83 4.99 1.02 -7.88
CA THR A 83 5.66 0.52 -9.08
C THR A 83 6.57 -0.63 -8.68
N VAL A 84 6.43 -1.78 -9.36
CA VAL A 84 7.27 -2.94 -9.10
C VAL A 84 8.72 -2.62 -9.47
N GLN A 85 9.61 -2.71 -8.50
CA GLN A 85 11.05 -2.48 -8.68
C GLN A 85 11.83 -3.78 -8.83
N GLU A 86 11.40 -4.83 -8.13
CA GLU A 86 12.12 -6.10 -8.06
C GLU A 86 11.14 -7.23 -7.87
N VAL A 87 11.39 -8.33 -8.58
CA VAL A 87 10.65 -9.59 -8.39
C VAL A 87 11.69 -10.69 -8.24
N ASP A 88 11.59 -11.45 -7.14
CA ASP A 88 12.46 -12.58 -6.86
C ASP A 88 11.57 -13.73 -6.39
N GLY A 89 11.21 -14.61 -7.32
CA GLY A 89 10.28 -15.69 -7.04
C GLY A 89 8.92 -15.14 -6.60
N ARG A 90 8.56 -15.41 -5.36
CA ARG A 90 7.28 -14.96 -4.78
C ARG A 90 7.38 -13.63 -4.03
N ARG A 91 8.54 -13.01 -4.05
CA ARG A 91 8.81 -11.74 -3.38
C ARG A 91 8.73 -10.60 -4.38
N CYS A 92 7.93 -9.58 -4.07
CA CYS A 92 7.79 -8.38 -4.91
C CYS A 92 8.09 -7.14 -4.08
N VAL A 93 8.96 -6.28 -4.59
CA VAL A 93 9.30 -5.00 -3.96
C VAL A 93 8.77 -3.87 -4.83
N PHE A 94 8.09 -2.92 -4.19
CA PHE A 94 7.48 -1.77 -4.84
C PHE A 94 8.14 -0.48 -4.41
N ALA A 95 8.37 0.42 -5.36
CA ALA A 95 8.59 1.83 -5.06
C ALA A 95 7.25 2.48 -4.80
N VAL A 96 7.18 3.41 -3.86
CA VAL A 96 5.95 4.05 -3.42
C VAL A 96 6.09 5.56 -3.46
N GLU A 97 5.07 6.24 -3.99
CA GLU A 97 4.92 7.68 -3.91
C GLU A 97 3.47 8.02 -3.57
N VAL A 98 3.28 9.02 -2.72
CA VAL A 98 1.96 9.52 -2.36
C VAL A 98 1.96 11.02 -2.51
N HIS A 99 0.96 11.56 -3.22
CA HIS A 99 0.81 13.00 -3.44
C HIS A 99 -0.59 13.43 -2.99
N ASN A 100 -0.71 14.66 -2.49
CA ASN A 100 -2.02 15.23 -2.22
C ASN A 100 -2.58 15.89 -3.49
N GLU A 101 -3.83 16.36 -3.46
CA GLU A 101 -4.48 16.94 -4.64
C GLU A 101 -3.84 18.25 -5.09
N GLY A 102 -3.03 18.87 -4.24
CA GLY A 102 -2.24 20.05 -4.62
C GLY A 102 -0.94 19.72 -5.32
N GLY A 103 -0.65 18.43 -5.52
CA GLY A 103 0.57 17.97 -6.17
C GLY A 103 1.78 17.87 -5.26
N LEU A 104 1.62 18.11 -3.96
CA LEU A 104 2.70 17.97 -2.99
C LEU A 104 2.95 16.50 -2.70
N LYS A 105 4.20 16.06 -2.77
CA LYS A 105 4.57 14.71 -2.35
C LYS A 105 4.52 14.64 -0.82
N ILE A 106 3.66 13.78 -0.30
CA ILE A 106 3.45 13.62 1.13
C ILE A 106 3.97 12.30 1.68
N GLY A 107 4.37 11.40 0.81
CA GLY A 107 4.92 10.11 1.23
C GLY A 107 5.77 9.49 0.15
N GLU A 108 6.77 8.69 0.57
CA GLU A 108 7.65 7.97 -0.35
C GLU A 108 8.35 6.85 0.38
N GLY A 109 8.81 5.87 -0.38
CA GLY A 109 9.58 4.77 0.17
C GLY A 109 9.39 3.48 -0.60
N SER A 110 9.35 2.36 0.14
CA SER A 110 9.23 1.04 -0.47
C SER A 110 8.28 0.17 0.34
N HIS A 111 7.74 -0.84 -0.36
CA HIS A 111 6.83 -1.82 0.22
C HIS A 111 7.13 -3.17 -0.38
N GLU A 112 7.16 -4.18 0.45
CA GLU A 112 7.42 -5.54 0.00
C GLU A 112 6.22 -6.42 0.29
N ARG A 113 5.87 -7.26 -0.69
CA ARG A 113 4.79 -8.24 -0.56
C ARG A 113 5.31 -9.62 -0.94
N ARG A 114 4.66 -10.63 -0.39
CA ARG A 114 4.97 -12.01 -0.73
C ARG A 114 3.71 -12.71 -1.23
N ILE A 115 3.83 -13.42 -2.33
CA ILE A 115 2.74 -14.23 -2.87
C ILE A 115 2.71 -15.55 -2.13
N ILE A 116 1.55 -15.89 -1.60
CA ILE A 116 1.35 -17.09 -0.80
C ILE A 116 0.28 -17.98 -1.42
N ASP A 117 0.36 -19.25 -1.11
CA ASP A 117 -0.75 -20.18 -1.32
C ASP A 117 -1.60 -20.11 -0.05
N VAL A 118 -2.86 -19.74 -0.18
CA VAL A 118 -3.74 -19.48 0.97
C VAL A 118 -3.91 -20.73 1.83
N SER A 119 -4.09 -21.91 1.19
CA SER A 119 -4.21 -23.17 1.92
C SER A 119 -3.00 -23.47 2.79
N ARG A 120 -1.80 -23.31 2.22
CA ARG A 120 -0.55 -23.57 2.93
C ARG A 120 -0.35 -22.56 4.05
N PHE A 121 -0.66 -21.32 3.77
CA PHE A 121 -0.54 -20.23 4.75
C PHE A 121 -1.46 -20.47 5.96
N MET A 122 -2.71 -20.83 5.70
CA MET A 122 -3.67 -21.18 6.75
C MET A 122 -3.26 -22.46 7.49
N GLY A 123 -2.67 -23.43 6.79
CA GLY A 123 -2.17 -24.66 7.37
C GLY A 123 -1.05 -24.43 8.39
N VAL A 124 -0.13 -23.51 8.10
CA VAL A 124 0.91 -23.10 9.05
C VAL A 124 0.31 -22.56 10.34
N THR A 125 -0.72 -21.73 10.22
CA THR A 125 -1.42 -21.17 11.38
C THR A 125 -2.16 -22.24 12.18
N LYS A 126 -2.83 -23.16 11.50
CA LYS A 126 -3.64 -24.22 12.13
C LYS A 126 -2.81 -25.35 12.67
N GLY A 127 -1.63 -25.57 12.13
CA GLY A 127 -0.75 -26.67 12.52
C GLY A 127 -0.08 -26.47 13.88
N LYS A 128 -0.42 -25.42 14.57
CA LYS A 128 0.12 -25.12 15.93
C LYS A 128 -0.87 -25.45 17.04
#